data_ff0c177e343badc998b3e407f54b6a1c
#
_entry.id   ff0c177e343badc998b3e407f54b6a1c
#
_cell.length_a   1.000
_cell.length_b   1.000
_cell.length_c   1.000
_cell.angle_alpha   90.00
_cell.angle_beta   90.00
_cell.angle_gamma   90.00
#
_symmetry.space_group_name_H-M   'P 1'
#
loop_
_entity.id
_entity.type
_entity.pdbx_description
1 polymer ?
#
loop_
_entity_poly.entity_id
_entity_poly.type
_entity_poly.pdbx_seq_one_letter_code
_entity_poly.pdbx_strand_id
1 'polypeptide(L)'
;MKLNTLVIALGLGVTLTAGSVNAQTKPPASTKNTNQGQGKVTFEGSIIDAPCSIHPGDDDQTVKLGQISNKALAGGGKSTPVPFNIRLLDCDANGLEKKIVTATFSGTPSSVNKDLLAIVGSASGAAIGITNDNAKLIKLGQQSSPTIITDGSDSTMHFAAFLQGDGASATIVPGDFTAVANFTLAYQ
;
A
#
# COMPACT_ATOMS: atom_id res chain seq x y z
N MET A 1 17.62 34.36 53.27
CA MET A 1 18.43 35.27 54.10
C MET A 1 18.78 36.52 53.29
N LYS A 2 18.48 37.70 53.95
CA LYS A 2 18.83 39.09 53.67
C LYS A 2 18.11 39.72 52.48
N LEU A 3 17.04 40.48 52.58
CA LEU A 3 16.72 41.72 53.33
C LEU A 3 17.79 42.84 53.18
N ASN A 4 17.38 43.92 52.54
CA ASN A 4 17.64 45.34 52.90
C ASN A 4 17.25 46.21 51.71
N THR A 5 16.65 47.30 51.72
CA THR A 5 16.15 48.30 52.66
C THR A 5 15.94 49.57 51.84
N LEU A 6 14.80 50.09 51.98
CA LEU A 6 14.24 51.44 51.86
C LEU A 6 15.20 52.62 51.74
N VAL A 7 14.96 53.57 50.84
CA VAL A 7 15.18 55.00 51.08
C VAL A 7 14.10 55.83 50.34
N ILE A 8 13.43 56.65 51.13
CA ILE A 8 12.44 57.66 50.77
C ILE A 8 13.17 58.98 50.49
N ALA A 9 12.78 59.71 49.48
CA ALA A 9 13.05 61.16 49.41
C ALA A 9 11.85 61.87 48.71
N LEU A 10 11.22 62.75 49.48
CA LEU A 10 10.21 63.70 49.06
C LEU A 10 10.86 64.83 48.23
N GLY A 11 10.17 65.31 47.21
CA GLY A 11 10.46 66.55 46.52
C GLY A 11 9.23 67.10 45.79
N LEU A 12 8.54 68.09 46.39
CA LEU A 12 7.47 68.85 45.77
C LEU A 12 8.05 69.73 44.66
N GLY A 13 7.36 69.79 43.52
CA GLY A 13 7.57 70.76 42.48
C GLY A 13 6.42 70.76 41.50
N VAL A 14 5.45 71.65 41.70
CA VAL A 14 4.30 71.91 40.80
C VAL A 14 4.71 72.90 39.73
N THR A 15 4.70 72.48 38.45
CA THR A 15 4.59 73.43 37.31
C THR A 15 3.63 72.87 36.29
N LEU A 16 2.45 73.49 36.16
CA LEU A 16 1.51 73.28 35.08
C LEU A 16 2.02 73.80 33.79
N THR A 17 2.33 72.96 32.81
CA THR A 17 2.43 73.32 31.41
C THR A 17 1.47 72.48 30.63
N ALA A 18 0.46 73.14 30.03
CA ALA A 18 -0.48 72.54 29.10
C ALA A 18 0.27 72.12 27.81
N GLY A 19 0.68 70.87 27.74
CA GLY A 19 1.25 70.22 26.55
C GLY A 19 0.16 69.45 25.83
N SER A 20 -0.10 69.81 24.60
CA SER A 20 -0.99 69.11 23.66
C SER A 20 -0.58 67.63 23.52
N VAL A 21 -1.38 66.73 24.06
CA VAL A 21 -1.22 65.29 23.84
C VAL A 21 -1.66 64.96 22.41
N ASN A 22 -0.72 64.94 21.49
CA ASN A 22 -0.91 64.18 20.25
C ASN A 22 -1.06 62.71 20.62
N ALA A 23 -2.29 62.28 20.66
CA ALA A 23 -2.60 60.82 20.71
C ALA A 23 -2.18 60.22 19.37
N GLN A 24 -0.93 59.75 19.29
CA GLN A 24 -0.52 58.87 18.22
C GLN A 24 -1.34 57.58 18.40
N THR A 25 -2.36 57.44 17.59
CA THR A 25 -3.04 56.15 17.40
C THR A 25 -2.00 55.17 16.85
N LYS A 26 -1.45 54.36 17.75
CA LYS A 26 -0.66 53.18 17.39
C LYS A 26 -1.45 52.38 16.36
N PRO A 27 -0.92 52.08 15.16
CA PRO A 27 -1.60 51.23 14.21
C PRO A 27 -1.96 49.93 14.92
N PRO A 28 -3.14 49.36 14.65
CA PRO A 28 -3.49 48.08 15.24
C PRO A 28 -2.38 47.09 14.91
N ALA A 29 -1.88 46.43 15.94
CA ALA A 29 -0.88 45.36 15.78
C ALA A 29 -1.43 44.38 14.75
N SER A 30 -0.73 44.26 13.64
CA SER A 30 -1.05 43.24 12.63
C SER A 30 -1.08 41.92 13.36
N THR A 31 -2.27 41.37 13.53
CA THR A 31 -2.43 39.99 14.02
C THR A 31 -1.72 39.12 12.99
N LYS A 32 -0.47 38.71 13.30
CA LYS A 32 0.17 37.64 12.55
C LYS A 32 -0.83 36.50 12.49
N ASN A 33 -1.27 36.17 11.28
CA ASN A 33 -2.04 34.94 11.05
C ASN A 33 -1.16 33.79 11.57
N THR A 34 -1.50 33.29 12.76
CA THR A 34 -0.77 32.19 13.40
C THR A 34 -1.15 30.84 12.81
N ASN A 35 -2.02 30.82 11.81
CA ASN A 35 -2.37 29.61 11.09
C ASN A 35 -1.28 29.26 10.09
N GLN A 36 -0.26 28.56 10.55
CA GLN A 36 0.90 28.13 9.75
C GLN A 36 0.67 26.81 9.00
N GLY A 37 -0.58 26.38 8.88
CA GLY A 37 -1.01 25.17 8.21
C GLY A 37 -1.66 24.19 9.20
N GLN A 38 -2.77 23.61 8.74
CA GLN A 38 -3.49 22.55 9.44
C GLN A 38 -3.72 21.42 8.45
N GLY A 39 -3.68 20.19 8.93
CA GLY A 39 -3.90 19.00 8.13
C GLY A 39 -4.61 17.92 8.95
N LYS A 40 -5.19 16.96 8.24
CA LYS A 40 -5.79 15.75 8.81
C LYS A 40 -4.98 14.56 8.35
N VAL A 41 -4.65 13.66 9.25
CA VAL A 41 -4.11 12.33 8.94
C VAL A 41 -5.14 11.30 9.40
N THR A 42 -5.52 10.40 8.51
CA THR A 42 -6.41 9.29 8.82
C THR A 42 -5.59 8.01 8.80
N PHE A 43 -5.76 7.17 9.83
CA PHE A 43 -5.13 5.86 9.95
C PHE A 43 -6.22 4.81 9.83
N GLU A 44 -6.01 3.84 8.94
CA GLU A 44 -6.92 2.73 8.69
C GLU A 44 -6.14 1.42 8.71
N GLY A 45 -6.79 0.34 9.14
CA GLY A 45 -6.18 -0.97 9.22
C GLY A 45 -7.16 -2.00 9.77
N SER A 46 -6.78 -3.28 9.75
CA SER A 46 -7.56 -4.38 10.31
C SER A 46 -6.70 -5.22 11.24
N ILE A 47 -7.34 -5.83 12.24
CA ILE A 47 -6.70 -6.83 13.09
C ILE A 47 -7.18 -8.20 12.60
N ILE A 48 -6.23 -9.08 12.30
CA ILE A 48 -6.51 -10.44 11.82
C ILE A 48 -6.01 -11.46 12.85
N ASP A 49 -6.66 -12.61 12.89
CA ASP A 49 -6.19 -13.76 13.67
C ASP A 49 -5.30 -14.63 12.78
N ALA A 50 -4.02 -14.30 12.74
CA ALA A 50 -3.04 -14.97 11.90
C ALA A 50 -1.64 -14.90 12.56
N PRO A 51 -0.77 -15.90 12.31
CA PRO A 51 0.59 -15.94 12.85
C PRO A 51 1.51 -14.84 12.34
N CYS A 52 1.23 -14.25 11.18
CA CYS A 52 2.01 -13.16 10.59
C CYS A 52 1.10 -11.99 10.21
N SER A 53 1.65 -10.78 10.24
CA SER A 53 1.04 -9.61 9.62
C SER A 53 1.38 -9.57 8.13
N ILE A 54 0.46 -9.06 7.29
CA ILE A 54 0.76 -8.76 5.89
C ILE A 54 1.36 -7.34 5.84
N HIS A 55 2.46 -7.18 5.11
CA HIS A 55 3.09 -5.87 4.94
C HIS A 55 2.09 -4.88 4.32
N PRO A 56 1.94 -3.65 4.87
CA PRO A 56 1.06 -2.63 4.31
C PRO A 56 1.31 -2.39 2.82
N GLY A 57 0.23 -2.46 2.02
CA GLY A 57 0.28 -2.34 0.57
C GLY A 57 0.48 -3.65 -0.21
N ASP A 58 0.74 -4.78 0.49
CA ASP A 58 0.77 -6.10 -0.16
C ASP A 58 -0.60 -6.79 -0.10
N ASP A 59 -1.50 -6.32 0.75
CA ASP A 59 -2.90 -6.73 0.86
C ASP A 59 -3.79 -6.17 -0.27
N ASP A 60 -3.39 -5.01 -0.86
CA ASP A 60 -4.05 -4.39 -2.02
C ASP A 60 -3.00 -3.80 -2.96
N GLN A 61 -2.46 -4.61 -3.85
CA GLN A 61 -1.39 -4.21 -4.77
C GLN A 61 -1.80 -4.27 -6.23
N THR A 62 -1.26 -3.39 -7.05
CA THR A 62 -1.44 -3.38 -8.50
C THR A 62 -0.16 -3.86 -9.21
N VAL A 63 -0.24 -4.99 -9.89
CA VAL A 63 0.84 -5.53 -10.74
C VAL A 63 0.67 -5.00 -12.16
N LYS A 64 1.59 -4.14 -12.61
CA LYS A 64 1.56 -3.56 -13.96
C LYS A 64 2.26 -4.48 -14.94
N LEU A 65 1.50 -5.16 -15.81
CA LEU A 65 2.03 -6.08 -16.83
C LEU A 65 2.64 -5.35 -18.03
N GLY A 66 2.44 -4.03 -18.15
CA GLY A 66 2.99 -3.22 -19.24
C GLY A 66 2.22 -3.38 -20.57
N GLN A 67 2.88 -2.98 -21.65
CA GLN A 67 2.34 -3.11 -23.02
C GLN A 67 2.82 -4.43 -23.63
N ILE A 68 1.87 -5.29 -23.98
CA ILE A 68 2.15 -6.63 -24.49
C ILE A 68 1.71 -6.70 -25.96
N SER A 69 2.61 -7.13 -26.83
CA SER A 69 2.29 -7.30 -28.25
C SER A 69 1.29 -8.45 -28.45
N ASN A 70 0.25 -8.22 -29.25
CA ASN A 70 -0.69 -9.28 -29.67
C ASN A 70 0.03 -10.44 -30.41
N LYS A 71 1.16 -10.17 -31.08
CA LYS A 71 2.00 -11.19 -31.69
C LYS A 71 2.63 -12.14 -30.68
N ALA A 72 3.01 -11.65 -29.51
CA ALA A 72 3.55 -12.49 -28.44
C ALA A 72 2.51 -13.45 -27.85
N LEU A 73 1.23 -13.11 -27.93
CA LEU A 73 0.12 -13.91 -27.41
C LEU A 73 -0.49 -14.85 -28.45
N ALA A 74 -0.16 -14.65 -29.73
CA ALA A 74 -0.68 -15.48 -30.80
C ALA A 74 -0.37 -16.96 -30.59
N GLY A 75 -1.32 -17.83 -30.92
CA GLY A 75 -1.14 -19.28 -30.76
C GLY A 75 -1.06 -19.78 -29.32
N GLY A 76 -1.55 -19.03 -28.35
CA GLY A 76 -1.44 -19.37 -26.93
C GLY A 76 -0.09 -18.95 -26.31
N GLY A 77 0.62 -18.04 -26.95
CA GLY A 77 1.86 -17.47 -26.46
C GLY A 77 1.70 -16.74 -25.13
N LYS A 78 2.80 -16.49 -24.44
CA LYS A 78 2.85 -15.88 -23.10
C LYS A 78 3.68 -14.62 -23.13
N SER A 79 3.28 -13.63 -22.34
CA SER A 79 4.14 -12.47 -22.03
C SER A 79 5.27 -12.86 -21.09
N THR A 80 6.28 -11.99 -20.98
CA THR A 80 7.26 -12.07 -19.90
C THR A 80 6.55 -11.96 -18.56
N PRO A 81 6.82 -12.88 -17.61
CA PRO A 81 6.27 -12.78 -16.27
C PRO A 81 6.78 -11.54 -15.52
N VAL A 82 5.88 -10.86 -14.83
CA VAL A 82 6.19 -9.72 -13.96
C VAL A 82 6.13 -10.17 -12.51
N PRO A 83 7.24 -10.04 -11.75
CA PRO A 83 7.27 -10.48 -10.36
C PRO A 83 6.42 -9.59 -9.45
N PHE A 84 5.83 -10.19 -8.42
CA PHE A 84 5.22 -9.52 -7.29
C PHE A 84 5.40 -10.37 -6.02
N ASN A 85 5.29 -9.75 -4.86
CA ASN A 85 5.56 -10.42 -3.59
C ASN A 85 4.40 -10.19 -2.62
N ILE A 86 4.25 -11.13 -1.67
CA ILE A 86 3.47 -10.95 -0.46
C ILE A 86 4.45 -11.09 0.70
N ARG A 87 4.73 -9.98 1.39
CA ARG A 87 5.63 -9.91 2.53
C ARG A 87 4.85 -10.14 3.81
N LEU A 88 5.37 -11.01 4.63
CA LEU A 88 4.83 -11.39 5.93
C LEU A 88 5.79 -10.89 7.01
N LEU A 89 5.26 -10.15 7.96
CA LEU A 89 6.02 -9.49 9.02
C LEU A 89 5.68 -10.08 10.37
N ASP A 90 6.63 -9.97 11.31
CA ASP A 90 6.43 -10.30 12.72
C ASP A 90 5.83 -11.71 12.93
N CYS A 91 6.34 -12.69 12.19
CA CYS A 91 5.78 -14.04 12.21
C CYS A 91 6.03 -14.73 13.55
N ASP A 92 4.97 -15.28 14.15
CA ASP A 92 5.04 -16.23 15.26
C ASP A 92 4.73 -17.65 14.73
N ALA A 93 5.78 -18.42 14.51
CA ALA A 93 5.67 -19.80 14.02
C ALA A 93 5.46 -20.82 15.14
N ASN A 94 5.33 -20.37 16.41
CA ASN A 94 5.07 -21.24 17.53
C ASN A 94 3.64 -21.82 17.43
N GLY A 95 3.53 -23.13 17.65
CA GLY A 95 2.26 -23.83 17.53
C GLY A 95 1.89 -24.28 16.11
N LEU A 96 2.65 -23.90 15.09
CA LEU A 96 2.51 -24.45 13.74
C LEU A 96 3.31 -25.76 13.58
N GLU A 97 2.68 -26.79 13.07
CA GLU A 97 3.33 -28.11 12.92
C GLU A 97 4.44 -28.11 11.88
N LYS A 98 4.24 -27.42 10.75
CA LYS A 98 5.14 -27.43 9.59
C LYS A 98 5.89 -26.11 9.39
N LYS A 99 5.49 -25.07 10.10
CA LYS A 99 6.07 -23.71 9.96
C LYS A 99 6.11 -23.23 8.50
N ILE A 100 5.03 -23.44 7.80
CA ILE A 100 4.86 -23.02 6.40
C ILE A 100 3.60 -22.21 6.19
N VAL A 101 3.63 -21.40 5.16
CA VAL A 101 2.46 -20.68 4.63
C VAL A 101 2.27 -20.99 3.16
N THR A 102 1.01 -21.10 2.74
CA THR A 102 0.61 -21.23 1.34
C THR A 102 -0.38 -20.14 0.99
N ALA A 103 -0.40 -19.69 -0.26
CA ALA A 103 -1.39 -18.77 -0.78
C ALA A 103 -2.32 -19.48 -1.76
N THR A 104 -3.61 -19.19 -1.67
CA THR A 104 -4.62 -19.63 -2.65
C THR A 104 -5.17 -18.40 -3.34
N PHE A 105 -5.03 -18.35 -4.67
CA PHE A 105 -5.58 -17.26 -5.47
C PHE A 105 -6.96 -17.64 -6.01
N SER A 106 -7.89 -16.69 -5.94
CA SER A 106 -9.26 -16.82 -6.42
C SER A 106 -9.66 -15.59 -7.25
N GLY A 107 -10.62 -15.76 -8.15
CA GLY A 107 -11.11 -14.67 -9.01
C GLY A 107 -12.00 -15.25 -10.09
N THR A 108 -12.39 -14.41 -11.07
CA THR A 108 -13.19 -14.89 -12.21
C THR A 108 -12.31 -15.73 -13.14
N PRO A 109 -12.62 -17.02 -13.32
CA PRO A 109 -11.82 -17.86 -14.21
C PRO A 109 -12.08 -17.52 -15.68
N SER A 110 -11.06 -17.66 -16.53
CA SER A 110 -11.20 -17.53 -17.97
C SER A 110 -12.21 -18.55 -18.52
N SER A 111 -12.93 -18.15 -19.57
CA SER A 111 -13.88 -19.05 -20.25
C SER A 111 -13.17 -20.21 -20.95
N VAL A 112 -11.96 -20.00 -21.41
CA VAL A 112 -11.16 -20.97 -22.17
C VAL A 112 -10.32 -21.86 -21.27
N ASN A 113 -9.62 -21.25 -20.29
CA ASN A 113 -8.78 -22.01 -19.36
C ASN A 113 -9.12 -21.62 -17.91
N LYS A 114 -9.81 -22.51 -17.21
CA LYS A 114 -10.28 -22.30 -15.84
C LYS A 114 -9.17 -22.13 -14.80
N ASP A 115 -7.96 -22.50 -15.13
CA ASP A 115 -6.80 -22.33 -14.27
C ASP A 115 -6.25 -20.87 -14.28
N LEU A 116 -6.73 -20.03 -15.23
CA LEU A 116 -6.30 -18.66 -15.44
C LEU A 116 -7.42 -17.68 -15.10
N LEU A 117 -7.05 -16.43 -14.77
CA LEU A 117 -7.99 -15.33 -14.53
C LEU A 117 -8.47 -14.72 -15.84
N ALA A 118 -9.77 -14.48 -15.93
CA ALA A 118 -10.34 -13.68 -17.00
C ALA A 118 -9.87 -12.22 -16.92
N ILE A 119 -9.64 -11.64 -18.08
CA ILE A 119 -9.44 -10.19 -18.22
C ILE A 119 -10.78 -9.50 -18.52
N VAL A 120 -10.90 -8.24 -18.07
CA VAL A 120 -12.05 -7.36 -18.29
C VAL A 120 -11.54 -6.06 -18.90
N GLY A 121 -12.19 -5.58 -19.96
CA GLY A 121 -11.81 -4.36 -20.66
C GLY A 121 -12.14 -4.40 -22.14
N SER A 122 -11.44 -3.61 -22.93
CA SER A 122 -11.57 -3.61 -24.39
C SER A 122 -10.69 -4.67 -25.07
N ALA A 123 -9.64 -5.16 -24.38
CA ALA A 123 -8.84 -6.28 -24.84
C ALA A 123 -9.57 -7.61 -24.64
N SER A 124 -9.32 -8.60 -25.52
CA SER A 124 -9.87 -9.95 -25.38
C SER A 124 -8.98 -11.01 -26.05
N GLY A 125 -9.30 -12.29 -25.81
CA GLY A 125 -8.59 -13.42 -26.36
C GLY A 125 -7.36 -13.85 -25.56
N ALA A 126 -7.25 -13.40 -24.31
CA ALA A 126 -6.16 -13.73 -23.41
C ALA A 126 -6.65 -13.82 -21.96
N ALA A 127 -5.83 -14.43 -21.10
CA ALA A 127 -6.09 -14.60 -19.67
C ALA A 127 -4.81 -14.42 -18.85
N ILE A 128 -4.93 -14.15 -17.55
CA ILE A 128 -3.77 -13.96 -16.66
C ILE A 128 -3.48 -15.26 -15.93
N GLY A 129 -2.21 -15.68 -15.96
CA GLY A 129 -1.66 -16.74 -15.15
C GLY A 129 -0.79 -16.19 -14.01
N ILE A 130 -0.84 -16.87 -12.86
CA ILE A 130 0.02 -16.61 -11.71
C ILE A 130 0.95 -17.80 -11.53
N THR A 131 2.23 -17.54 -11.31
CA THR A 131 3.22 -18.58 -11.04
C THR A 131 3.88 -18.33 -9.69
N ASN A 132 4.49 -19.38 -9.14
CA ASN A 132 5.45 -19.25 -8.06
C ASN A 132 6.84 -18.83 -8.62
N ASP A 133 7.82 -18.72 -7.74
CA ASP A 133 9.23 -18.40 -8.03
C ASP A 133 9.90 -19.39 -9.02
N ASN A 134 9.47 -20.64 -9.05
CA ASN A 134 9.95 -21.68 -9.97
C ASN A 134 9.19 -21.72 -11.30
N ALA A 135 8.49 -20.66 -11.66
CA ALA A 135 7.67 -20.52 -12.88
C ALA A 135 6.57 -21.60 -13.03
N LYS A 136 6.21 -22.29 -11.93
CA LYS A 136 5.12 -23.27 -11.91
C LYS A 136 3.79 -22.53 -11.79
N LEU A 137 2.89 -22.80 -12.73
CA LEU A 137 1.52 -22.24 -12.70
C LEU A 137 0.80 -22.63 -11.41
N ILE A 138 0.26 -21.63 -10.74
CA ILE A 138 -0.67 -21.79 -9.62
C ILE A 138 -2.09 -21.73 -10.21
N LYS A 139 -2.80 -22.84 -10.16
CA LYS A 139 -4.18 -22.90 -10.64
C LYS A 139 -5.11 -22.16 -9.70
N LEU A 140 -6.12 -21.48 -10.22
CA LEU A 140 -7.11 -20.80 -9.40
C LEU A 140 -7.77 -21.78 -8.42
N GLY A 141 -7.90 -21.38 -7.16
CA GLY A 141 -8.46 -22.20 -6.08
C GLY A 141 -7.52 -23.30 -5.55
N GLN A 142 -6.30 -23.40 -6.06
CA GLN A 142 -5.28 -24.32 -5.54
C GLN A 142 -4.22 -23.59 -4.74
N GLN A 143 -3.66 -24.27 -3.75
CA GLN A 143 -2.57 -23.74 -2.94
C GLN A 143 -1.28 -23.59 -3.75
N SER A 144 -0.55 -22.51 -3.47
CA SER A 144 0.81 -22.32 -3.97
C SER A 144 1.79 -23.34 -3.37
N SER A 145 3.03 -23.34 -3.88
CA SER A 145 4.11 -24.00 -3.15
C SER A 145 4.26 -23.36 -1.76
N PRO A 146 4.63 -24.16 -0.75
CA PRO A 146 4.80 -23.64 0.60
C PRO A 146 6.01 -22.72 0.70
N THR A 147 5.87 -21.65 1.48
CA THR A 147 6.97 -20.79 1.92
C THR A 147 7.23 -21.08 3.39
N ILE A 148 8.49 -21.21 3.77
CA ILE A 148 8.89 -21.42 5.16
C ILE A 148 8.75 -20.09 5.90
N ILE A 149 8.17 -20.13 7.09
CA ILE A 149 8.15 -19.03 8.04
C ILE A 149 9.03 -19.37 9.24
N THR A 150 9.74 -18.37 9.71
CA THR A 150 10.66 -18.51 10.86
C THR A 150 10.16 -17.59 11.97
N ASP A 151 10.14 -18.11 13.18
CA ASP A 151 9.74 -17.39 14.37
C ASP A 151 10.54 -16.09 14.57
N GLY A 152 9.86 -15.00 14.84
CA GLY A 152 10.46 -13.67 15.02
C GLY A 152 11.13 -13.08 13.78
N SER A 153 10.83 -13.59 12.58
CA SER A 153 11.43 -13.13 11.33
C SER A 153 10.39 -12.84 10.26
N ASP A 154 10.74 -11.94 9.36
CA ASP A 154 9.94 -11.66 8.18
C ASP A 154 10.12 -12.77 7.13
N SER A 155 9.08 -13.02 6.37
CA SER A 155 9.09 -13.98 5.26
C SER A 155 8.49 -13.36 4.02
N THR A 156 8.95 -13.75 2.84
CA THR A 156 8.43 -13.25 1.57
C THR A 156 8.01 -14.39 0.67
N MET A 157 6.76 -14.33 0.21
CA MET A 157 6.24 -15.21 -0.81
C MET A 157 6.46 -14.55 -2.17
N HIS A 158 7.13 -15.27 -3.09
CA HIS A 158 7.46 -14.77 -4.41
C HIS A 158 6.53 -15.36 -5.47
N PHE A 159 5.96 -14.49 -6.27
CA PHE A 159 5.06 -14.83 -7.36
C PHE A 159 5.40 -14.04 -8.62
N ALA A 160 4.87 -14.47 -9.76
CA ALA A 160 4.87 -13.66 -10.97
C ALA A 160 3.55 -13.81 -11.72
N ALA A 161 3.13 -12.75 -12.39
CA ALA A 161 1.95 -12.74 -13.24
C ALA A 161 2.35 -12.57 -14.70
N PHE A 162 1.63 -13.24 -15.60
CA PHE A 162 1.82 -13.15 -17.04
C PHE A 162 0.48 -13.19 -17.77
N LEU A 163 0.45 -12.62 -18.97
CA LEU A 163 -0.70 -12.74 -19.88
C LEU A 163 -0.46 -13.89 -20.84
N GLN A 164 -1.46 -14.72 -21.08
CA GLN A 164 -1.43 -15.84 -22.04
C GLN A 164 -2.58 -15.73 -23.00
N GLY A 165 -2.32 -15.91 -24.30
CA GLY A 165 -3.36 -16.02 -25.31
C GLY A 165 -4.20 -17.28 -25.14
N ASP A 166 -5.48 -17.20 -25.47
CA ASP A 166 -6.49 -18.25 -25.25
C ASP A 166 -6.33 -19.48 -26.18
N GLY A 167 -5.23 -19.59 -26.92
CA GLY A 167 -4.87 -20.74 -27.73
C GLY A 167 -4.72 -20.46 -29.23
N ALA A 168 -4.51 -21.51 -30.00
CA ALA A 168 -4.11 -21.41 -31.43
C ALA A 168 -5.16 -20.72 -32.30
N SER A 169 -6.43 -20.86 -31.97
CA SER A 169 -7.54 -20.28 -32.77
C SER A 169 -8.08 -18.96 -32.20
N ALA A 170 -7.51 -18.48 -31.09
CA ALA A 170 -8.01 -17.27 -30.45
C ALA A 170 -7.59 -16.00 -31.23
N THR A 171 -8.55 -15.13 -31.45
CA THR A 171 -8.28 -13.78 -31.95
C THR A 171 -7.92 -12.89 -30.77
N ILE A 172 -6.68 -12.39 -30.76
CA ILE A 172 -6.22 -11.43 -29.75
C ILE A 172 -6.66 -10.04 -30.19
N VAL A 173 -7.57 -9.42 -29.44
CA VAL A 173 -8.04 -8.06 -29.68
C VAL A 173 -7.22 -7.10 -28.82
N PRO A 174 -6.50 -6.14 -29.42
CA PRO A 174 -5.78 -5.10 -28.66
C PRO A 174 -6.74 -4.19 -27.90
N GLY A 175 -6.30 -3.72 -26.73
CA GLY A 175 -7.06 -2.83 -25.87
C GLY A 175 -6.51 -2.84 -24.45
N ASP A 176 -7.16 -2.12 -23.56
CA ASP A 176 -6.86 -2.12 -22.14
C ASP A 176 -7.57 -3.28 -21.45
N PHE A 177 -6.93 -3.78 -20.41
CA PHE A 177 -7.49 -4.84 -19.58
C PHE A 177 -7.16 -4.66 -18.12
N THR A 178 -8.01 -5.22 -17.28
CA THR A 178 -7.80 -5.42 -15.84
C THR A 178 -8.22 -6.84 -15.46
N ALA A 179 -7.70 -7.34 -14.36
CA ALA A 179 -8.19 -8.55 -13.71
C ALA A 179 -7.94 -8.42 -12.21
N VAL A 180 -8.80 -9.02 -11.42
CA VAL A 180 -8.67 -9.03 -9.95
C VAL A 180 -8.52 -10.46 -9.48
N ALA A 181 -7.46 -10.71 -8.72
CA ALA A 181 -7.26 -11.91 -7.95
C ALA A 181 -7.30 -11.58 -6.47
N ASN A 182 -8.15 -12.27 -5.72
CA ASN A 182 -8.06 -12.26 -4.26
C ASN A 182 -7.13 -13.39 -3.83
N PHE A 183 -6.46 -13.25 -2.71
CA PHE A 183 -5.67 -14.31 -2.13
C PHE A 183 -6.10 -14.61 -0.69
N THR A 184 -5.89 -15.84 -0.27
CA THR A 184 -6.05 -16.29 1.11
C THR A 184 -4.80 -17.03 1.53
N LEU A 185 -4.30 -16.74 2.72
CA LEU A 185 -3.14 -17.41 3.31
C LEU A 185 -3.61 -18.54 4.22
N ALA A 186 -2.90 -19.67 4.17
CA ALA A 186 -3.11 -20.80 5.07
C ALA A 186 -1.77 -21.18 5.71
N TYR A 187 -1.77 -21.21 7.01
CA TYR A 187 -0.60 -21.52 7.86
C TYR A 187 -0.73 -22.96 8.40
N GLN A 188 0.41 -23.69 8.43
CA GLN A 188 0.46 -25.07 8.90
C GLN A 188 1.71 -25.35 9.76
#